data_7b2c8658f15465780544a003de28a9ea
#
_entry.id   7b2c8658f15465780544a003de28a9ea
#
_cell.length_a   1.000
_cell.length_b   1.000
_cell.length_c   1.000
_cell.angle_alpha   90.00
_cell.angle_beta   90.00
_cell.angle_gamma   90.00
#
_symmetry.space_group_name_H-M   'P 1'
#
loop_
_entity.id
_entity.type
_entity.pdbx_description
1 polymer ?
#
loop_
_entity_poly.entity_id
_entity_poly.type
_entity_poly.pdbx_seq_one_letter_code
_entity_poly.pdbx_strand_id
1 'polypeptide(L)'
;MDPNIKKVWLPGAASCLLFFGFYWVLIWLPFDKNRFQFLTIPYVVLPFVGAIAAYWSRRMNGSVLERIVSALFPVFAFVALFAVRIVYGLFFENKPYTLPHFLSGLFVTLVFNVGLRGLLLVLGAWPFCRPHLREQLP
;
A
#
# COMPACT_ATOMS: atom_id res chain seq x y z
N MET A 1 -21.21 1.70 12.26
CA MET A 1 -19.89 1.15 11.94
C MET A 1 -19.13 0.86 13.23
N ASP A 2 -18.62 -0.34 13.36
CA ASP A 2 -17.88 -0.75 14.54
C ASP A 2 -16.66 0.18 14.74
N PRO A 3 -16.42 0.72 15.96
CA PRO A 3 -15.26 1.58 16.22
C PRO A 3 -13.92 0.90 15.92
N ASN A 4 -13.84 -0.42 16.02
CA ASN A 4 -12.63 -1.16 15.69
C ASN A 4 -12.31 -1.13 14.19
N ILE A 5 -13.34 -1.13 13.35
CA ILE A 5 -13.16 -1.04 11.89
C ILE A 5 -12.64 0.34 11.50
N LYS A 6 -13.12 1.41 12.15
CA LYS A 6 -12.64 2.77 11.87
C LYS A 6 -11.14 2.95 12.10
N LYS A 7 -10.58 2.27 13.10
CA LYS A 7 -9.15 2.35 13.44
C LYS A 7 -8.25 1.82 12.32
N VAL A 8 -8.77 0.96 11.46
CA VAL A 8 -8.05 0.39 10.32
C VAL A 8 -8.44 1.10 9.03
N TRP A 9 -9.73 1.28 8.78
CA TRP A 9 -10.24 1.77 7.51
C TRP A 9 -9.93 3.24 7.27
N LEU A 10 -10.10 4.11 8.28
CA LEU A 10 -9.82 5.54 8.11
C LEU A 10 -8.34 5.81 7.81
N PRO A 11 -7.40 5.33 8.65
CA PRO A 11 -5.98 5.50 8.32
C PRO A 11 -5.57 4.80 7.03
N GLY A 12 -6.11 3.62 6.79
CA GLY A 12 -5.81 2.85 5.58
C GLY A 12 -6.29 3.55 4.32
N ALA A 13 -7.53 4.03 4.31
CA ALA A 13 -8.08 4.78 3.18
C ALA A 13 -7.29 6.09 2.96
N ALA A 14 -6.95 6.80 4.02
CA ALA A 14 -6.14 8.01 3.91
C ALA A 14 -4.77 7.72 3.33
N SER A 15 -4.12 6.64 3.73
CA SER A 15 -2.82 6.25 3.19
C SER A 15 -2.90 5.91 1.70
N CYS A 16 -3.96 5.22 1.28
CA CYS A 16 -4.20 4.94 -0.14
C CYS A 16 -4.39 6.23 -0.93
N LEU A 17 -5.22 7.14 -0.44
CA LEU A 17 -5.45 8.43 -1.11
C LEU A 17 -4.16 9.24 -1.23
N LEU A 18 -3.36 9.28 -0.17
CA LEU A 18 -2.07 9.98 -0.18
C LEU A 18 -1.12 9.38 -1.21
N PHE A 19 -0.98 8.05 -1.23
CA PHE A 19 -0.07 7.38 -2.14
C PHE A 19 -0.51 7.52 -3.60
N PHE A 20 -1.78 7.23 -3.89
CA PHE A 20 -2.29 7.32 -5.25
C PHE A 20 -2.38 8.76 -5.72
N GLY A 21 -2.74 9.69 -4.85
CA GLY A 21 -2.73 11.12 -5.16
C GLY A 21 -1.33 11.62 -5.48
N PHE A 22 -0.34 11.24 -4.69
CA PHE A 22 1.07 11.55 -4.96
C PHE A 22 1.52 10.96 -6.30
N TYR A 23 1.18 9.70 -6.56
CA TYR A 23 1.53 9.03 -7.81
C TYR A 23 0.87 9.72 -9.02
N TRP A 24 -0.40 10.14 -8.86
CA TRP A 24 -1.13 10.89 -9.87
C TRP A 24 -0.44 12.22 -10.19
N VAL A 25 -0.07 12.98 -9.16
CA VAL A 25 0.66 14.25 -9.33
C VAL A 25 2.00 13.99 -10.03
N LEU A 26 2.70 12.94 -9.65
CA LEU A 26 3.99 12.59 -10.25
C LEU A 26 3.86 12.30 -11.76
N ILE A 27 2.78 11.66 -12.18
CA ILE A 27 2.51 11.37 -13.60
C ILE A 27 2.35 12.68 -14.40
N TRP A 28 1.75 13.70 -13.80
CA TRP A 28 1.49 14.98 -14.46
C TRP A 28 2.71 15.92 -14.46
N LEU A 29 3.71 15.66 -13.64
CA LEU A 29 4.93 16.45 -13.64
C LEU A 29 5.77 16.15 -14.90
N PRO A 30 6.55 17.16 -15.40
CA PRO A 30 7.35 16.98 -16.62
C PRO A 30 8.63 16.18 -16.38
N PHE A 31 8.50 15.01 -15.73
CA PHE A 31 9.61 14.08 -15.58
C PHE A 31 9.69 13.14 -16.78
N ASP A 32 10.90 12.76 -17.15
CA ASP A 32 11.08 11.67 -18.10
C ASP A 32 10.70 10.35 -17.44
N LYS A 33 9.61 9.75 -17.93
CA LYS A 33 9.03 8.53 -17.36
C LYS A 33 9.94 7.31 -17.46
N ASN A 34 10.96 7.37 -18.31
CA ASN A 34 11.92 6.29 -18.50
C ASN A 34 13.13 6.41 -17.56
N ARG A 35 13.23 7.50 -16.79
CA ARG A 35 14.36 7.68 -15.89
C ARG A 35 14.16 6.87 -14.61
N PHE A 36 15.27 6.36 -14.10
CA PHE A 36 15.35 5.65 -12.83
C PHE A 36 14.71 6.43 -11.68
N GLN A 37 14.86 7.76 -11.68
CA GLN A 37 14.27 8.63 -10.66
C GLN A 37 12.74 8.53 -10.60
N PHE A 38 12.07 8.49 -11.74
CA PHE A 38 10.61 8.33 -11.79
C PHE A 38 10.17 6.98 -11.18
N LEU A 39 10.95 5.94 -11.42
CA LEU A 39 10.64 4.60 -10.91
C LEU A 39 10.95 4.47 -9.41
N THR A 40 11.93 5.20 -8.89
CA THR A 40 12.37 5.10 -7.49
C THR A 40 11.61 6.00 -6.52
N ILE A 41 11.16 7.17 -6.96
CA ILE A 41 10.45 8.12 -6.10
C ILE A 41 9.25 7.49 -5.38
N PRO A 42 8.37 6.70 -6.03
CA PRO A 42 7.26 6.05 -5.33
C PRO A 42 7.72 5.13 -4.20
N TYR A 43 8.85 4.44 -4.38
CA TYR A 43 9.38 3.55 -3.34
C TYR A 43 9.91 4.33 -2.13
N VAL A 44 10.49 5.50 -2.34
CA VAL A 44 10.97 6.36 -1.24
C VAL A 44 9.81 6.91 -0.43
N VAL A 45 8.67 7.17 -1.06
CA VAL A 45 7.47 7.71 -0.41
C VAL A 45 6.74 6.66 0.44
N LEU A 46 6.82 5.37 0.07
CA LEU A 46 6.10 4.31 0.77
C LEU A 46 6.35 4.27 2.29
N PRO A 47 7.60 4.39 2.80
CA PRO A 47 7.80 4.42 4.25
C PRO A 47 7.07 5.56 4.94
N PHE A 48 7.00 6.73 4.33
CA PHE A 48 6.27 7.88 4.87
C PHE A 48 4.77 7.62 4.91
N VAL A 49 4.22 7.02 3.86
CA VAL A 49 2.80 6.65 3.80
C VAL A 49 2.46 5.64 4.90
N GLY A 50 3.30 4.62 5.07
CA GLY A 50 3.14 3.64 6.14
C GLY A 50 3.21 4.27 7.53
N ALA A 51 4.15 5.20 7.72
CA ALA A 51 4.30 5.92 8.98
C ALA A 51 3.05 6.76 9.32
N ILE A 52 2.50 7.47 8.33
CA ILE A 52 1.29 8.29 8.52
C ILE A 52 0.10 7.41 8.89
N ALA A 53 -0.10 6.29 8.19
CA ALA A 53 -1.20 5.37 8.47
C ALA A 53 -1.09 4.78 9.87
N ALA A 54 0.08 4.30 10.23
CA ALA A 54 0.32 3.70 11.55
C ALA A 54 0.18 4.75 12.68
N TYR A 55 0.67 5.96 12.45
CA TYR A 55 0.53 7.06 13.40
C TYR A 55 -0.93 7.40 13.65
N TRP A 56 -1.72 7.54 12.58
CA TRP A 56 -3.14 7.84 12.71
C TRP A 56 -3.88 6.73 13.45
N SER A 57 -3.64 5.47 13.06
CA SER A 57 -4.25 4.32 13.73
C SER A 57 -3.89 4.29 15.22
N ARG A 58 -2.63 4.62 15.54
CA ARG A 58 -2.17 4.74 16.93
C ARG A 58 -2.93 5.84 17.69
N ARG A 59 -3.18 6.98 17.05
CA ARG A 59 -3.95 8.08 17.65
C ARG A 59 -5.40 7.66 17.96
N MET A 60 -5.92 6.71 17.22
CA MET A 60 -7.25 6.13 17.43
C MET A 60 -7.24 4.93 18.38
N ASN A 61 -6.15 4.72 19.11
CA ASN A 61 -5.95 3.58 20.02
C ASN A 61 -6.02 2.21 19.32
N GLY A 62 -5.55 2.15 18.06
CA GLY A 62 -5.44 0.88 17.35
C GLY A 62 -4.36 -0.01 17.94
N SER A 63 -4.61 -1.32 17.91
CA SER A 63 -3.62 -2.32 18.30
C SER A 63 -2.46 -2.36 17.31
N VAL A 64 -1.37 -3.05 17.65
CA VAL A 64 -0.22 -3.21 16.76
C VAL A 64 -0.64 -3.82 15.43
N LEU A 65 -1.49 -4.85 15.46
CA LEU A 65 -1.99 -5.48 14.24
C LEU A 65 -2.80 -4.49 13.39
N GLU A 66 -3.67 -3.70 14.02
CA GLU A 66 -4.48 -2.70 13.31
C GLU A 66 -3.60 -1.64 12.65
N ARG A 67 -2.53 -1.21 13.31
CA ARG A 67 -1.55 -0.26 12.76
C ARG A 67 -0.85 -0.83 11.52
N ILE A 68 -0.42 -2.08 11.60
CA ILE A 68 0.25 -2.75 10.48
C ILE A 68 -0.72 -2.94 9.32
N VAL A 69 -1.94 -3.40 9.58
CA VAL A 69 -2.95 -3.61 8.53
C VAL A 69 -3.29 -2.29 7.84
N SER A 70 -3.46 -1.21 8.59
CA SER A 70 -3.74 0.10 7.99
C SER A 70 -2.57 0.60 7.13
N ALA A 71 -1.34 0.36 7.55
CA ALA A 71 -0.16 0.70 6.76
C ALA A 71 -0.07 -0.10 5.46
N LEU A 72 -0.59 -1.33 5.45
CA LEU A 72 -0.55 -2.21 4.27
C LEU A 72 -1.71 -1.98 3.28
N PHE A 73 -2.63 -1.07 3.55
CA PHE A 73 -3.77 -0.81 2.66
C PHE A 73 -3.36 -0.50 1.20
N PRO A 74 -2.31 0.30 0.92
CA PRO A 74 -1.89 0.51 -0.47
C PRO A 74 -1.53 -0.79 -1.20
N VAL A 75 -0.96 -1.77 -0.51
CA VAL A 75 -0.67 -3.09 -1.08
C VAL A 75 -1.95 -3.82 -1.47
N PHE A 76 -2.95 -3.82 -0.60
CA PHE A 76 -4.25 -4.42 -0.89
C PHE A 76 -4.91 -3.74 -2.09
N ALA A 77 -4.81 -2.42 -2.18
CA ALA A 77 -5.32 -1.67 -3.33
C ALA A 77 -4.62 -2.07 -4.64
N PHE A 78 -3.30 -2.25 -4.64
CA PHE A 78 -2.57 -2.74 -5.81
C PHE A 78 -3.02 -4.13 -6.23
N VAL A 79 -3.20 -5.04 -5.28
CA VAL A 79 -3.68 -6.41 -5.59
C VAL A 79 -5.09 -6.35 -6.17
N ALA A 80 -5.97 -5.52 -5.61
CA ALA A 80 -7.34 -5.35 -6.12
C ALA A 80 -7.34 -4.78 -7.55
N LEU A 81 -6.50 -3.77 -7.81
CA LEU A 81 -6.38 -3.18 -9.16
C LEU A 81 -5.85 -4.20 -10.17
N PHE A 82 -4.90 -5.02 -9.76
CA PHE A 82 -4.37 -6.10 -10.62
C PHE A 82 -5.49 -7.10 -10.97
N ALA A 83 -6.27 -7.51 -9.97
CA ALA A 83 -7.40 -8.43 -10.20
C ALA A 83 -8.44 -7.82 -11.14
N VAL A 84 -8.80 -6.54 -10.94
CA VAL A 84 -9.73 -5.82 -11.82
C VAL A 84 -9.17 -5.74 -13.25
N ARG A 85 -7.88 -5.48 -13.40
CA ARG A 85 -7.23 -5.40 -14.72
C ARG A 85 -7.32 -6.74 -15.47
N ILE A 86 -7.10 -7.86 -14.77
CA ILE A 86 -7.21 -9.19 -15.36
C ILE A 86 -8.65 -9.46 -15.80
N VAL A 87 -9.62 -9.21 -14.92
CA VAL A 87 -11.04 -9.44 -15.23
C VAL A 87 -11.45 -8.58 -16.42
N TYR A 88 -11.07 -7.31 -16.44
CA TYR A 88 -11.37 -6.42 -17.56
C TYR A 88 -10.79 -6.94 -18.87
N GLY A 89 -9.54 -7.38 -18.86
CA GLY A 89 -8.90 -7.93 -20.06
C GLY A 89 -9.56 -9.20 -20.57
N LEU A 90 -10.03 -10.08 -19.67
CA LEU A 90 -10.70 -11.32 -20.05
C LEU A 90 -12.10 -11.07 -20.64
N PHE A 91 -12.89 -10.17 -20.03
CA PHE A 91 -14.30 -10.00 -20.40
C PHE A 91 -14.53 -8.91 -21.45
N PHE A 92 -13.74 -7.84 -21.45
CA PHE A 92 -13.99 -6.68 -22.30
C PHE A 92 -13.01 -6.55 -23.47
N GLU A 93 -11.75 -6.95 -23.28
CA GLU A 93 -10.72 -6.84 -24.33
C GLU A 93 -10.53 -8.14 -25.09
N ASN A 94 -11.15 -9.23 -24.68
CA ASN A 94 -11.01 -10.57 -25.27
C ASN A 94 -9.55 -11.01 -25.47
N LYS A 95 -8.66 -10.54 -24.61
CA LYS A 95 -7.27 -10.94 -24.66
C LYS A 95 -7.12 -12.36 -24.12
N PRO A 96 -6.54 -13.30 -24.89
CA PRO A 96 -6.28 -14.63 -24.39
C PRO A 96 -5.10 -14.57 -23.43
N TYR A 97 -5.39 -14.51 -22.13
CA TYR A 97 -4.34 -14.71 -21.12
C TYR A 97 -4.01 -16.19 -21.06
N THR A 98 -2.82 -16.56 -21.53
CA THR A 98 -2.33 -17.92 -21.35
C THR A 98 -1.98 -18.14 -19.86
N LEU A 99 -2.07 -19.39 -19.41
CA LEU A 99 -1.72 -19.74 -18.03
C LEU A 99 -0.29 -19.28 -17.65
N PRO A 100 0.75 -19.48 -18.49
CA PRO A 100 2.09 -18.95 -18.17
C PRO A 100 2.13 -17.45 -18.00
N HIS A 101 1.40 -16.70 -18.82
CA HIS A 101 1.33 -15.23 -18.71
C HIS A 101 0.66 -14.80 -17.40
N PHE A 102 -0.44 -15.46 -17.04
CA PHE A 102 -1.13 -15.22 -15.77
C PHE A 102 -0.23 -15.49 -14.56
N LEU A 103 0.44 -16.64 -14.56
CA LEU A 103 1.35 -17.01 -13.45
C LEU A 103 2.54 -16.06 -13.34
N SER A 104 3.10 -15.62 -14.47
CA SER A 104 4.19 -14.64 -14.50
C SER A 104 3.72 -13.30 -13.90
N GLY A 105 2.55 -12.79 -14.31
CA GLY A 105 1.99 -11.55 -13.78
C GLY A 105 1.68 -11.67 -12.28
N LEU A 106 1.14 -12.79 -11.85
CA LEU A 106 0.86 -13.05 -10.44
C LEU A 106 2.16 -13.09 -9.62
N PHE A 107 3.19 -13.76 -10.12
CA PHE A 107 4.49 -13.81 -9.44
C PHE A 107 5.10 -12.42 -9.28
N VAL A 108 5.13 -11.62 -10.35
CA VAL A 108 5.65 -10.25 -10.31
C VAL A 108 4.85 -9.41 -9.30
N THR A 109 3.53 -9.51 -9.31
CA THR A 109 2.66 -8.78 -8.39
C THR A 109 2.95 -9.16 -6.94
N LEU A 110 3.06 -10.46 -6.64
CA LEU A 110 3.35 -10.92 -5.29
C LEU A 110 4.73 -10.47 -4.81
N VAL A 111 5.75 -10.57 -5.65
CA VAL A 111 7.12 -10.21 -5.25
C VAL A 111 7.27 -8.71 -5.08
N PHE A 112 6.85 -7.91 -6.07
CA PHE A 112 7.11 -6.47 -6.07
C PHE A 112 6.06 -5.66 -5.32
N ASN A 113 4.79 -6.02 -5.39
CA ASN A 113 3.75 -5.25 -4.70
C ASN A 113 3.56 -5.70 -3.25
N VAL A 114 3.44 -6.99 -3.02
CA VAL A 114 3.23 -7.49 -1.66
C VAL A 114 4.54 -7.55 -0.89
N GLY A 115 5.59 -8.10 -1.50
CA GLY A 115 6.90 -8.26 -0.84
C GLY A 115 7.60 -6.94 -0.61
N LEU A 116 8.04 -6.28 -1.68
CA LEU A 116 8.89 -5.09 -1.59
C LEU A 116 8.12 -3.88 -1.06
N ARG A 117 6.97 -3.57 -1.64
CA ARG A 117 6.17 -2.41 -1.21
C ARG A 117 5.62 -2.61 0.19
N GLY A 118 5.15 -3.82 0.50
CA GLY A 118 4.68 -4.14 1.85
C GLY A 118 5.79 -4.01 2.88
N LEU A 119 6.99 -4.47 2.56
CA LEU A 119 8.15 -4.33 3.44
C LEU A 119 8.47 -2.86 3.71
N LEU A 120 8.48 -2.01 2.68
CA LEU A 120 8.75 -0.58 2.84
C LEU A 120 7.69 0.12 3.69
N LEU A 121 6.41 -0.22 3.49
CA LEU A 121 5.32 0.33 4.30
C LEU A 121 5.47 -0.08 5.77
N VAL A 122 5.78 -1.33 6.03
CA VAL A 122 5.97 -1.83 7.39
C VAL A 122 7.20 -1.21 8.04
N LEU A 123 8.30 -1.06 7.30
CA LEU A 123 9.50 -0.39 7.81
C LEU A 123 9.20 1.04 8.25
N GLY A 124 8.44 1.78 7.46
CA GLY A 124 8.00 3.14 7.83
C GLY A 124 7.04 3.16 9.01
N ALA A 125 6.16 2.16 9.10
CA ALA A 125 5.19 2.07 10.20
C ALA A 125 5.80 1.55 11.51
N TRP A 126 6.93 0.87 11.44
CA TRP A 126 7.54 0.16 12.59
C TRP A 126 7.71 1.02 13.84
N PRO A 127 8.26 2.27 13.74
CA PRO A 127 8.39 3.11 14.94
C PRO A 127 7.07 3.39 15.64
N PHE A 128 5.97 3.44 14.90
CA PHE A 128 4.63 3.71 15.43
C PHE A 128 3.89 2.45 15.86
N CYS A 129 4.40 1.28 15.48
CA CYS A 129 3.85 -0.02 15.89
C CYS A 129 4.44 -0.50 17.22
N ARG A 130 5.60 0.01 17.61
CA ARG A 130 6.20 -0.34 18.89
C ARG A 130 5.35 0.17 20.04
N PRO A 131 5.12 -0.65 21.09
CA PRO A 131 4.48 -0.14 22.29
C PRO A 131 5.35 0.95 22.90
N HIS A 132 4.72 2.05 23.33
CA HIS A 132 5.44 3.11 24.02
C HIS A 132 5.97 2.59 25.34
N LEU A 133 7.19 2.99 25.73
CA LEU A 133 7.75 2.66 27.05
C LEU A 133 6.78 3.05 28.17
N ARG A 134 6.05 4.16 28.02
CA ARG A 134 5.03 4.60 28.96
C ARG A 134 3.81 3.69 29.04
N GLU A 135 3.49 2.97 27.96
CA GLU A 135 2.37 2.02 27.94
C GLU A 135 2.75 0.69 28.60
N GLN A 136 4.06 0.43 28.76
CA GLN A 136 4.59 -0.78 29.42
C GLN A 136 4.78 -0.61 30.92
N LEU A 137 4.75 0.62 31.41
CA LEU A 137 4.86 0.90 32.84
C LEU A 137 3.49 0.78 33.49
N PRO A 138 3.36 0.05 34.62
CA PRO A 138 2.08 -0.09 35.32
C PRO A 138 1.62 1.24 35.91
#